data_dc569eb199348815bd9785c7db6c2ccd
#
_entry.id   dc569eb199348815bd9785c7db6c2ccd
#
_cell.length_a   1.000
_cell.length_b   1.000
_cell.length_c   1.000
_cell.angle_alpha   90.00
_cell.angle_beta   90.00
_cell.angle_gamma   90.00
#
_symmetry.space_group_name_H-M   'P 1'
#
loop_
_entity.id
_entity.type
_entity.pdbx_description
1 polymer ?
#
loop_
_entity_poly.entity_id
_entity_poly.type
_entity_poly.pdbx_seq_one_letter_code
_entity_poly.pdbx_strand_id
1 'polypeptide(L)'
;MSTSTSPASAVTWHDICALNDIVPNTGVSALIGLRQIAVVRVVTRVGNESLHALSNWDPIGKAMVMARGIVGTKGDIPKIASPLYKQSYDLRSGQCLDDPTVSVPVYQVRVNAGVIQVAI
;
A
#
# COMPACT_ATOMS: atom_id res chain seq x y z
N MET A 1 -19.51 -20.65 -18.89
CA MET A 1 -18.96 -20.62 -18.46
C MET A 1 -18.50 -20.47 -17.67
N SER A 2 -18.23 -20.19 -17.74
CA SER A 2 -17.62 -20.20 -17.13
C SER A 2 -17.19 -19.87 -16.42
N THR A 3 -17.11 -19.80 -16.29
CA THR A 3 -16.67 -19.58 -15.78
C THR A 3 -16.06 -19.39 -15.05
N SER A 4 -15.74 -19.57 -15.52
CA SER A 4 -15.04 -19.40 -14.91
C SER A 4 -14.72 -18.81 -14.03
N THR A 5 -14.93 -18.75 -13.83
CA THR A 5 -14.55 -18.16 -12.66
C THR A 5 -13.10 -18.31 -12.37
N SER A 6 -12.29 -17.69 -13.08
CA SER A 6 -10.90 -17.63 -12.71
C SER A 6 -10.79 -16.95 -11.34
N PRO A 7 -9.82 -17.31 -10.50
CA PRO A 7 -9.60 -16.64 -9.22
C PRO A 7 -9.49 -15.12 -9.33
N ALA A 8 -8.97 -14.62 -10.44
CA ALA A 8 -8.87 -13.20 -10.68
C ALA A 8 -10.24 -12.52 -10.73
N SER A 9 -11.27 -13.22 -11.21
CA SER A 9 -12.62 -12.65 -11.26
C SER A 9 -13.28 -12.62 -9.89
N ALA A 10 -12.71 -13.32 -8.91
CA ALA A 10 -13.22 -13.31 -7.55
C ALA A 10 -12.70 -12.13 -6.72
N VAL A 11 -11.80 -11.32 -7.28
CA VAL A 11 -11.28 -10.14 -6.60
C VAL A 11 -12.38 -9.10 -6.45
N THR A 12 -12.54 -8.61 -5.24
CA THR A 12 -13.55 -7.60 -4.91
C THR A 12 -12.88 -6.29 -4.59
N TRP A 13 -13.44 -5.20 -5.13
CA TRP A 13 -12.99 -3.86 -4.79
C TRP A 13 -13.69 -3.37 -3.55
N HIS A 14 -12.92 -2.95 -2.56
CA HIS A 14 -13.42 -2.46 -1.28
C HIS A 14 -13.17 -0.96 -1.17
N ASP A 15 -14.22 -0.21 -0.83
CA ASP A 15 -14.10 1.21 -0.55
C ASP A 15 -13.32 1.42 0.74
N ILE A 16 -12.32 2.30 0.70
CA ILE A 16 -11.47 2.60 1.86
C ILE A 16 -11.85 3.96 2.46
N CYS A 17 -11.65 5.02 1.68
CA CYS A 17 -11.91 6.39 2.12
C CYS A 17 -11.86 7.31 0.89
N ALA A 18 -12.22 8.57 1.09
CA ALA A 18 -12.03 9.57 0.04
C ALA A 18 -10.53 9.84 -0.16
N LEU A 19 -10.14 10.11 -1.40
CA LEU A 19 -8.74 10.43 -1.72
C LEU A 19 -8.21 11.56 -0.83
N ASN A 20 -9.03 12.58 -0.61
CA ASN A 20 -8.61 13.75 0.15
C ASN A 20 -8.54 13.50 1.67
N ASP A 21 -8.96 12.32 2.13
CA ASP A 21 -8.81 11.94 3.54
C ASP A 21 -7.36 11.51 3.86
N ILE A 22 -6.54 11.26 2.84
CA ILE A 22 -5.13 10.93 3.05
C ILE A 22 -4.28 12.15 2.72
N VAL A 23 -3.57 12.65 3.71
CA VAL A 23 -2.62 13.74 3.52
C VAL A 23 -1.51 13.25 2.57
N PRO A 24 -1.10 14.06 1.58
CA PRO A 24 0.00 13.67 0.68
C PRO A 24 1.24 13.23 1.45
N ASN A 25 1.85 12.14 0.96
CA ASN A 25 3.06 11.52 1.54
C ASN A 25 2.84 10.97 2.94
N THR A 26 1.64 10.44 3.17
CA THR A 26 1.29 9.70 4.38
C THR A 26 0.54 8.42 4.02
N GLY A 27 0.34 7.57 5.02
CA GLY A 27 -0.45 6.37 4.92
C GLY A 27 -1.58 6.35 5.92
N VAL A 28 -2.61 5.57 5.60
CA VAL A 28 -3.68 5.25 6.53
C VAL A 28 -3.83 3.73 6.58
N SER A 29 -4.30 3.21 7.70
CA SER A 29 -4.60 1.80 7.82
C SER A 29 -6.09 1.56 7.60
N ALA A 30 -6.41 0.43 6.98
CA ALA A 30 -7.78 0.00 6.77
C ALA A 30 -7.90 -1.48 7.11
N LEU A 31 -9.06 -1.86 7.61
CA LEU A 31 -9.36 -3.25 7.92
C LEU A 31 -10.33 -3.78 6.86
N ILE A 32 -9.90 -4.80 6.13
CA ILE A 32 -10.73 -5.48 5.13
C ILE A 32 -10.83 -6.94 5.56
N GLY A 33 -12.00 -7.33 6.08
CA GLY A 33 -12.12 -8.61 6.74
C GLY A 33 -11.19 -8.67 7.94
N LEU A 34 -10.28 -9.63 7.95
CA LEU A 34 -9.28 -9.78 9.02
C LEU A 34 -7.91 -9.21 8.63
N ARG A 35 -7.81 -8.55 7.47
CA ARG A 35 -6.53 -8.03 6.97
C ARG A 35 -6.42 -6.55 7.26
N GLN A 36 -5.29 -6.15 7.83
CA GLN A 36 -4.94 -4.74 7.95
C GLN A 36 -4.08 -4.33 6.77
N ILE A 37 -4.55 -3.34 6.05
CA ILE A 37 -3.92 -2.84 4.83
C ILE A 37 -3.45 -1.40 5.09
N ALA A 38 -2.25 -1.08 4.64
CA ALA A 38 -1.76 0.29 4.60
C ALA A 38 -2.04 0.86 3.21
N VAL A 39 -2.69 1.99 3.14
CA VAL A 39 -2.91 2.72 1.89
C VAL A 39 -2.10 4.00 1.95
N VAL A 40 -1.24 4.19 0.96
CA VAL A 40 -0.23 5.25 0.97
C VAL A 40 -0.43 6.15 -0.24
N ARG A 41 -0.44 7.45 0.00
CA ARG A 41 -0.53 8.48 -1.04
C ARG A 41 0.83 9.14 -1.22
N VAL A 42 1.40 9.03 -2.41
CA VAL A 42 2.71 9.60 -2.73
C VAL A 42 2.53 10.74 -3.72
N VAL A 43 3.09 11.90 -3.39
CA VAL A 43 3.12 13.04 -4.29
C VAL A 43 4.58 13.47 -4.44
N THR A 44 5.08 13.43 -5.65
CA THR A 44 6.47 13.80 -5.93
C THR A 44 6.62 15.31 -5.99
N ARG A 45 7.90 15.77 -6.01
CA ARG A 45 8.21 17.21 -6.12
C ARG A 45 7.62 17.87 -7.36
N VAL A 46 7.52 17.11 -8.45
CA VAL A 46 6.97 17.61 -9.72
C VAL A 46 5.44 17.45 -9.79
N GLY A 47 4.81 16.98 -8.71
CA GLY A 47 3.38 16.87 -8.64
C GLY A 47 2.79 15.57 -9.16
N ASN A 48 3.60 14.58 -9.50
CA ASN A 48 3.11 13.25 -9.84
C ASN A 48 2.57 12.56 -8.61
N GLU A 49 1.36 12.02 -8.72
CA GLU A 49 0.67 11.39 -7.60
C GLU A 49 0.44 9.92 -7.89
N SER A 50 0.64 9.09 -6.89
CA SER A 50 0.35 7.66 -6.96
C SER A 50 -0.19 7.15 -5.64
N LEU A 51 -0.99 6.08 -5.73
CA LEU A 51 -1.54 5.38 -4.59
C LEU A 51 -0.99 3.98 -4.55
N HIS A 52 -0.73 3.50 -3.35
CA HIS A 52 -0.20 2.15 -3.13
C HIS A 52 -0.92 1.52 -1.96
N ALA A 53 -1.12 0.21 -2.04
CA ALA A 53 -1.71 -0.56 -0.96
C ALA A 53 -0.83 -1.77 -0.67
N LEU A 54 -0.51 -1.97 0.60
CA LEU A 54 0.35 -3.07 1.03
C LEU A 54 -0.11 -3.55 2.41
N SER A 55 0.37 -4.73 2.81
CA SER A 55 0.09 -5.22 4.15
C SER A 55 0.60 -4.22 5.19
N ASN A 56 -0.20 -3.99 6.22
CA ASN A 56 0.21 -3.14 7.35
C ASN A 56 1.20 -3.84 8.28
N TRP A 57 1.43 -5.13 8.07
CA TRP A 57 2.36 -5.92 8.86
C TRP A 57 3.81 -5.65 8.46
N ASP A 58 4.62 -5.21 9.42
CA ASP A 58 6.07 -5.11 9.26
C ASP A 58 6.68 -6.48 9.59
N PRO A 59 7.22 -7.21 8.61
CA PRO A 59 7.74 -8.55 8.84
C PRO A 59 9.03 -8.59 9.66
N ILE A 60 9.74 -7.48 9.73
CA ILE A 60 10.97 -7.36 10.53
C ILE A 60 10.63 -6.94 11.95
N GLY A 61 9.84 -5.89 12.09
CA GLY A 61 9.42 -5.40 13.41
C GLY A 61 8.30 -6.22 14.05
N LYS A 62 7.60 -7.03 13.25
CA LYS A 62 6.52 -7.92 13.70
C LYS A 62 5.39 -7.15 14.38
N ALA A 63 4.92 -6.12 13.70
CA ALA A 63 3.81 -5.28 14.19
C ALA A 63 3.05 -4.66 13.03
N MET A 64 1.80 -4.29 13.28
CA MET A 64 0.92 -3.65 12.30
C MET A 64 1.17 -2.14 12.29
N VAL A 65 2.26 -1.70 11.67
CA VAL A 65 2.72 -0.31 11.76
C VAL A 65 3.09 0.33 10.43
N MET A 66 2.96 -0.38 9.30
CA MET A 66 3.46 0.13 8.02
C MET A 66 2.80 1.46 7.62
N ALA A 67 1.52 1.64 7.92
CA ALA A 67 0.81 2.88 7.60
C ALA A 67 1.39 4.10 8.33
N ARG A 68 2.13 3.90 9.39
CA ARG A 68 2.79 4.96 10.18
C ARG A 68 4.21 5.24 9.70
N GLY A 69 4.64 4.58 8.64
CA GLY A 69 5.99 4.75 8.12
C GLY A 69 6.22 6.10 7.47
N ILE A 70 7.49 6.37 7.20
CA ILE A 70 7.90 7.60 6.54
C ILE A 70 7.87 7.36 5.03
N VAL A 71 7.03 8.13 4.34
CA VAL A 71 6.85 8.03 2.89
C VAL A 71 7.85 8.95 2.19
N GLY A 72 8.44 8.45 1.13
CA GLY A 72 9.39 9.24 0.33
C GLY A 72 9.71 8.54 -0.96
N THR A 73 10.84 8.91 -1.55
CA THR A 73 11.35 8.29 -2.78
C THR A 73 12.83 7.99 -2.62
N LYS A 74 13.26 6.91 -3.30
CA LYS A 74 14.67 6.61 -3.49
C LYS A 74 14.91 6.61 -4.99
N GLY A 75 15.47 7.71 -5.52
CA GLY A 75 15.43 7.93 -6.96
C GLY A 75 13.98 8.04 -7.43
N ASP A 76 13.60 7.21 -8.38
CA ASP A 76 12.23 7.15 -8.88
C ASP A 76 11.35 6.14 -8.12
N ILE A 77 11.89 5.48 -7.12
CA ILE A 77 11.18 4.43 -6.39
C ILE A 77 10.37 5.04 -5.26
N PRO A 78 9.03 4.99 -5.31
CA PRO A 78 8.22 5.37 -4.15
C PRO A 78 8.43 4.34 -3.04
N LYS A 79 8.68 4.81 -1.83
CA LYS A 79 9.01 3.93 -0.72
C LYS A 79 8.31 4.35 0.56
N ILE A 80 8.22 3.40 1.48
CA ILE A 80 7.82 3.65 2.86
C ILE A 80 8.85 3.00 3.78
N ALA A 81 9.31 3.74 4.78
CA ALA A 81 10.23 3.21 5.79
C ALA A 81 9.45 2.86 7.04
N SER A 82 9.63 1.64 7.54
CA SER A 82 8.98 1.23 8.78
C SER A 82 9.40 2.11 9.94
N PRO A 83 8.47 2.49 10.84
CA PRO A 83 8.82 3.30 12.00
C PRO A 83 9.64 2.56 13.05
N LEU A 84 9.68 1.22 12.99
CA LEU A 84 10.38 0.43 14.02
C LEU A 84 11.87 0.33 13.75
N TYR A 85 12.25 -0.29 12.64
CA TYR A 85 13.68 -0.47 12.32
C TYR A 85 14.11 0.30 11.08
N LYS A 86 13.19 1.09 10.51
CA LYS A 86 13.45 2.01 9.41
C LYS A 86 13.88 1.35 8.10
N GLN A 87 13.60 0.05 7.92
CA GLN A 87 13.76 -0.59 6.64
C GLN A 87 12.77 0.03 5.65
N SER A 88 13.25 0.26 4.44
CA SER A 88 12.44 0.83 3.35
C SER A 88 11.93 -0.25 2.43
N TYR A 89 10.67 -0.08 1.99
CA TYR A 89 10.02 -0.99 1.07
C TYR A 89 9.60 -0.24 -0.19
N ASP A 90 9.84 -0.85 -1.34
CA ASP A 90 9.32 -0.36 -2.61
C ASP A 90 7.81 -0.50 -2.61
N LEU A 91 7.10 0.61 -2.69
CA LEU A 91 5.63 0.61 -2.65
C LEU A 91 5.00 -0.06 -3.86
N ARG A 92 5.72 -0.19 -4.97
CA ARG A 92 5.20 -0.82 -6.18
C ARG A 92 5.20 -2.34 -6.11
N SER A 93 6.20 -2.91 -5.46
CA SER A 93 6.43 -4.36 -5.43
C SER A 93 6.33 -4.97 -4.04
N GLY A 94 6.48 -4.17 -2.99
CA GLY A 94 6.58 -4.66 -1.62
C GLY A 94 7.96 -5.16 -1.24
N GLN A 95 8.93 -5.07 -2.14
CA GLN A 95 10.29 -5.54 -1.88
C GLN A 95 10.99 -4.64 -0.89
N CYS A 96 11.59 -5.22 0.14
CA CYS A 96 12.46 -4.47 1.04
C CYS A 96 13.72 -4.02 0.28
N LEU A 97 14.01 -2.72 0.34
CA LEU A 97 15.15 -2.15 -0.35
C LEU A 97 16.47 -2.36 0.40
N ASP A 98 16.38 -2.75 1.67
CA ASP A 98 17.54 -2.98 2.54
C ASP A 98 17.86 -4.46 2.70
N ASP A 99 16.92 -5.35 2.34
CA ASP A 99 17.08 -6.80 2.49
C ASP A 99 16.31 -7.51 1.38
N PRO A 100 17.02 -8.07 0.38
CA PRO A 100 16.36 -8.69 -0.77
C PRO A 100 15.58 -9.96 -0.43
N THR A 101 15.75 -10.52 0.76
CA THR A 101 15.01 -11.71 1.19
C THR A 101 13.66 -11.39 1.82
N VAL A 102 13.37 -10.10 2.05
CA VAL A 102 12.16 -9.67 2.75
C VAL A 102 11.26 -8.89 1.80
N SER A 103 9.97 -9.20 1.81
CA SER A 103 8.96 -8.46 1.07
C SER A 103 7.64 -8.48 1.81
N VAL A 104 6.75 -7.57 1.44
CA VAL A 104 5.39 -7.52 1.96
C VAL A 104 4.40 -7.64 0.81
N PRO A 105 3.24 -8.27 1.02
CA PRO A 105 2.20 -8.31 0.00
C PRO A 105 1.75 -6.90 -0.39
N VAL A 106 1.53 -6.70 -1.69
CA VAL A 106 0.94 -5.47 -2.23
C VAL A 106 -0.38 -5.81 -2.91
N TYR A 107 -1.25 -4.81 -2.99
CA TYR A 107 -2.60 -4.97 -3.52
C TYR A 107 -2.86 -3.90 -4.57
N GLN A 108 -3.73 -4.21 -5.53
CA GLN A 108 -4.17 -3.21 -6.49
C GLN A 108 -5.00 -2.14 -5.80
N VAL A 109 -4.80 -0.90 -6.22
CA VAL A 109 -5.52 0.25 -5.67
C VAL A 109 -5.93 1.16 -6.82
N ARG A 110 -7.12 1.76 -6.70
CA ARG A 110 -7.64 2.70 -7.68
C ARG A 110 -8.47 3.79 -6.99
N VAL A 111 -8.75 4.84 -7.75
CA VAL A 111 -9.72 5.86 -7.33
C VAL A 111 -10.93 5.75 -8.25
N ASN A 112 -12.11 5.67 -7.68
CA ASN A 112 -13.36 5.62 -8.41
C ASN A 112 -14.31 6.67 -7.80
N ALA A 113 -14.67 7.69 -8.60
CA ALA A 113 -15.52 8.79 -8.14
C ALA A 113 -15.01 9.44 -6.84
N GLY A 114 -13.70 9.64 -6.75
CA GLY A 114 -13.07 10.27 -5.59
C GLY A 114 -12.86 9.34 -4.39
N VAL A 115 -13.25 8.07 -4.49
CA VAL A 115 -13.11 7.10 -3.41
C VAL A 115 -12.00 6.12 -3.75
N ILE A 116 -11.08 5.93 -2.79
CA ILE A 116 -10.00 4.96 -2.92
C ILE A 116 -10.57 3.56 -2.70
N GLN A 117 -10.26 2.66 -3.62
CA GLN A 117 -10.66 1.26 -3.56
C GLN A 117 -9.44 0.34 -3.64
N VAL A 118 -9.46 -0.72 -2.86
CA VAL A 118 -8.41 -1.75 -2.83
C VAL A 118 -9.01 -3.10 -3.23
N ALA A 119 -8.30 -3.82 -4.08
CA ALA A 119 -8.71 -5.14 -4.55
C ALA A 119 -8.12 -6.24 -3.68
N ILE A 120 -8.98 -7.01 -3.10
CA ILE A 120 -8.60 -8.19 -2.30
C ILE A 120 -9.51 -9.37 -2.63
#